data_54292740c796523ac64b79cc507b2e9a
#
_entry.id   54292740c796523ac64b79cc507b2e9a
#
_cell.length_a   1.000
_cell.length_b   1.000
_cell.length_c   1.000
_cell.angle_alpha   90.00
_cell.angle_beta   90.00
_cell.angle_gamma   90.00
#
_symmetry.space_group_name_H-M   'P 1'
#
loop_
_entity.id
_entity.type
_entity.pdbx_description
1 polymer ?
#
loop_
_entity_poly.entity_id
_entity_poly.type
_entity_poly.pdbx_seq_one_letter_code
_entity_poly.pdbx_strand_id
1 'polypeptide(L)'
;MLIRGGDGGEAGTIRVVQWTTGNVGKQSVEAVIKRPDLELVGCYAWSEDKSGKDIGELCGLPPIGLMATHDVDALLALEPDCVIYNPMWFDVDEIVRILESGANIVATAAFINGQSYPDDKRQRILDACAKGGSSMFGSGVSPGYIELI
;
A
#
# COMPACT_ATOMS: atom_id res chain seq x y z
N MET A 1 10.66 1.85 -11.66
CA MET A 1 10.30 1.22 -10.36
C MET A 1 11.31 0.13 -10.06
N LEU A 2 12.16 0.35 -9.08
CA LEU A 2 13.10 -0.68 -8.63
C LEU A 2 12.35 -1.63 -7.69
N ILE A 3 12.05 -2.83 -8.16
CA ILE A 3 11.49 -3.90 -7.33
C ILE A 3 12.67 -4.51 -6.56
N ARG A 4 12.61 -4.48 -5.22
CA ARG A 4 13.54 -5.26 -4.42
C ARG A 4 13.35 -6.74 -4.77
N GLY A 5 14.39 -7.37 -5.31
CA GLY A 5 14.46 -8.81 -5.37
C GLY A 5 14.57 -9.33 -3.93
N GLY A 6 13.48 -9.83 -3.37
CA GLY A 6 13.51 -10.45 -2.04
C GLY A 6 14.28 -11.77 -2.11
N ASP A 7 15.35 -11.87 -1.36
CA ASP A 7 16.01 -13.14 -1.12
C ASP A 7 15.10 -14.02 -0.27
N GLY A 8 14.39 -14.93 -0.85
CA GLY A 8 13.65 -15.97 -0.13
C GLY A 8 12.21 -16.25 -0.52
N GLY A 9 11.63 -15.51 -1.48
CA GLY A 9 10.37 -15.90 -2.12
C GLY A 9 10.63 -16.59 -3.44
N GLU A 10 9.66 -17.32 -3.96
CA GLU A 10 9.71 -17.81 -5.33
C GLU A 10 10.08 -16.64 -6.26
N ALA A 11 11.07 -16.84 -7.14
CA ALA A 11 11.57 -15.81 -8.02
C ALA A 11 10.42 -15.17 -8.83
N GLY A 12 10.16 -13.87 -8.61
CA GLY A 12 9.18 -13.08 -9.34
C GLY A 12 7.90 -12.71 -8.59
N THR A 13 7.71 -13.11 -7.32
CA THR A 13 6.54 -12.70 -6.53
C THR A 13 6.78 -11.38 -5.80
N ILE A 14 5.85 -10.43 -5.98
CA ILE A 14 5.88 -9.12 -5.30
C ILE A 14 5.06 -9.23 -4.02
N ARG A 15 5.65 -8.88 -2.89
CA ARG A 15 5.00 -8.87 -1.58
C ARG A 15 4.23 -7.58 -1.39
N VAL A 16 2.93 -7.70 -1.18
CA VAL A 16 2.00 -6.57 -1.12
C VAL A 16 1.32 -6.47 0.24
N VAL A 17 1.29 -5.27 0.81
CA VAL A 17 0.44 -4.92 1.94
C VAL A 17 -0.68 -4.01 1.45
N GLN A 18 -1.92 -4.35 1.78
CA GLN A 18 -3.08 -3.50 1.54
C GLN A 18 -3.26 -2.52 2.70
N TRP A 19 -3.41 -1.24 2.40
CA TRP A 19 -3.68 -0.22 3.40
C TRP A 19 -5.13 0.21 3.33
N THR A 20 -5.88 -0.19 4.33
CA THR A 20 -7.32 -0.05 4.52
C THR A 20 -8.20 -0.99 3.71
N THR A 21 -9.43 -1.22 4.19
CA THR A 21 -10.42 -2.14 3.61
C THR A 21 -11.74 -1.43 3.28
N GLY A 22 -11.68 -0.16 2.86
CA GLY A 22 -12.83 0.52 2.27
C GLY A 22 -13.20 -0.09 0.91
N ASN A 23 -14.18 0.50 0.20
CA ASN A 23 -14.66 -0.06 -1.06
C ASN A 23 -13.54 -0.30 -2.09
N VAL A 24 -12.62 0.66 -2.25
CA VAL A 24 -11.47 0.51 -3.15
C VAL A 24 -10.50 -0.54 -2.62
N GLY A 25 -10.24 -0.54 -1.30
CA GLY A 25 -9.34 -1.51 -0.67
C GLY A 25 -9.81 -2.95 -0.83
N LYS A 26 -11.12 -3.20 -0.72
CA LYS A 26 -11.69 -4.54 -0.97
C LYS A 26 -11.45 -5.03 -2.39
N GLN A 27 -11.64 -4.15 -3.37
CA GLN A 27 -11.38 -4.47 -4.78
C GLN A 27 -9.90 -4.72 -5.03
N SER A 28 -9.02 -3.95 -4.40
CA SER A 28 -7.57 -4.14 -4.49
C SER A 28 -7.13 -5.48 -3.92
N VAL A 29 -7.65 -5.87 -2.76
CA VAL A 29 -7.37 -7.18 -2.14
C VAL A 29 -7.79 -8.31 -3.07
N GLU A 30 -8.99 -8.26 -3.61
CA GLU A 30 -9.48 -9.26 -4.54
C GLU A 30 -8.60 -9.38 -5.79
N ALA A 31 -8.17 -8.25 -6.34
CA ALA A 31 -7.30 -8.21 -7.50
C ALA A 31 -5.91 -8.80 -7.20
N VAL A 32 -5.33 -8.50 -6.04
CA VAL A 32 -4.03 -9.04 -5.61
C VAL A 32 -4.10 -10.55 -5.44
N ILE A 33 -5.16 -11.07 -4.79
CA ILE A 33 -5.33 -12.51 -4.55
C ILE A 33 -5.43 -13.28 -5.87
N LYS A 34 -6.04 -12.69 -6.90
CA LYS A 34 -6.22 -13.34 -8.21
C LYS A 34 -4.95 -13.36 -9.06
N ARG A 35 -3.92 -12.60 -8.71
CA ARG A 35 -2.69 -12.52 -9.50
C ARG A 35 -1.60 -13.42 -8.95
N PRO A 36 -1.06 -14.35 -9.79
CA PRO A 36 -0.01 -15.26 -9.33
C PRO A 36 1.35 -14.59 -9.12
N ASP A 37 1.56 -13.38 -9.67
CA ASP A 37 2.78 -12.59 -9.53
C ASP A 37 2.78 -11.68 -8.29
N LEU A 38 1.66 -11.63 -7.57
CA LEU A 38 1.50 -10.84 -6.33
C LEU A 38 1.18 -11.75 -5.14
N GLU A 39 1.75 -11.43 -4.00
CA GLU A 39 1.48 -12.10 -2.73
C GLU A 39 0.99 -11.08 -1.71
N LEU A 40 -0.26 -11.24 -1.26
CA LEU A 40 -0.78 -10.43 -0.16
C LEU A 40 -0.18 -10.95 1.15
N VAL A 41 0.60 -10.11 1.83
CA VAL A 41 1.28 -10.50 3.08
C VAL A 41 0.69 -9.85 4.32
N GLY A 42 -0.14 -8.82 4.17
CA GLY A 42 -0.78 -8.15 5.29
C GLY A 42 -1.78 -7.09 4.85
N CYS A 43 -2.52 -6.58 5.81
CA CYS A 43 -3.48 -5.51 5.61
C CYS A 43 -3.56 -4.62 6.83
N TYR A 44 -3.50 -3.32 6.62
CA TYR A 44 -3.72 -2.33 7.66
C TYR A 44 -5.22 -2.04 7.82
N ALA A 45 -5.70 -2.11 9.04
CA ALA A 45 -7.05 -1.69 9.42
C ALA A 45 -6.96 -0.75 10.61
N TRP A 46 -7.33 0.51 10.43
CA TRP A 46 -7.23 1.52 11.49
C TRP A 46 -8.23 1.31 12.61
N SER A 47 -9.37 0.68 12.34
CA SER A 47 -10.40 0.45 13.33
C SER A 47 -10.14 -0.85 14.11
N GLU A 48 -10.30 -0.78 15.43
CA GLU A 48 -10.13 -1.94 16.30
C GLU A 48 -11.10 -3.08 15.94
N ASP A 49 -12.28 -2.74 15.44
CA ASP A 49 -13.30 -3.71 15.02
C ASP A 49 -12.81 -4.63 13.91
N LYS A 50 -11.90 -4.15 13.08
CA LYS A 50 -11.37 -4.88 11.92
C LYS A 50 -10.02 -5.53 12.22
N SER A 51 -9.27 -4.98 13.16
CA SER A 51 -8.00 -5.55 13.58
C SER A 51 -8.21 -6.93 14.20
N GLY A 52 -7.42 -7.89 13.78
CA GLY A 52 -7.54 -9.28 14.23
C GLY A 52 -8.57 -10.12 13.47
N LYS A 53 -9.24 -9.55 12.45
CA LYS A 53 -10.15 -10.30 11.57
C LYS A 53 -9.44 -10.72 10.29
N ASP A 54 -9.91 -11.82 9.71
CA ASP A 54 -9.40 -12.32 8.44
C ASP A 54 -9.63 -11.30 7.32
N ILE A 55 -8.59 -11.05 6.54
CA ILE A 55 -8.62 -10.05 5.45
C ILE A 55 -9.64 -10.44 4.38
N GLY A 56 -9.74 -11.73 4.05
CA GLY A 56 -10.72 -12.23 3.09
C GLY A 56 -12.14 -11.93 3.56
N GLU A 57 -12.46 -12.24 4.81
CA GLU A 57 -13.79 -11.98 5.40
C GLU A 57 -14.13 -10.49 5.40
N LEU A 58 -13.17 -9.62 5.74
CA LEU A 58 -13.37 -8.17 5.70
C LEU A 58 -13.70 -7.65 4.30
N CYS A 59 -13.27 -8.37 3.27
CA CYS A 59 -13.50 -8.02 1.87
C CYS A 59 -14.69 -8.75 1.24
N GLY A 60 -15.45 -9.54 2.02
CA GLY A 60 -16.55 -10.34 1.51
C GLY A 60 -16.12 -11.58 0.71
N LEU A 61 -14.91 -12.04 0.94
CA LEU A 61 -14.32 -13.24 0.31
C LEU A 61 -14.23 -14.38 1.33
N PRO A 62 -14.00 -15.63 0.90
CA PRO A 62 -13.65 -16.70 1.81
C PRO A 62 -12.40 -16.37 2.65
N PRO A 63 -12.28 -16.92 3.87
CA PRO A 63 -11.09 -16.71 4.70
C PRO A 63 -9.81 -17.09 3.97
N ILE A 64 -8.77 -16.25 4.10
CA ILE A 64 -7.45 -16.47 3.46
C ILE A 64 -6.36 -16.81 4.47
N GLY A 65 -6.66 -16.79 5.77
CA GLY A 65 -5.71 -17.13 6.82
C GLY A 65 -4.77 -16.00 7.24
N LEU A 66 -4.98 -14.78 6.73
CA LEU A 66 -4.24 -13.58 7.10
C LEU A 66 -5.14 -12.62 7.87
N MET A 67 -4.67 -12.14 9.02
CA MET A 67 -5.43 -11.21 9.86
C MET A 67 -5.00 -9.77 9.60
N ALA A 68 -5.97 -8.87 9.50
CA ALA A 68 -5.70 -7.44 9.45
C ALA A 68 -5.17 -6.95 10.81
N THR A 69 -4.35 -5.91 10.79
CA THR A 69 -3.80 -5.30 12.00
C THR A 69 -3.74 -3.78 11.89
N HIS A 70 -3.79 -3.10 13.04
CA HIS A 70 -3.50 -1.67 13.12
C HIS A 70 -2.04 -1.38 13.51
N ASP A 71 -1.24 -2.42 13.69
CA ASP A 71 0.17 -2.29 14.03
C ASP A 71 1.02 -2.07 12.77
N VAL A 72 1.39 -0.82 12.53
CA VAL A 72 2.21 -0.41 11.39
C VAL A 72 3.59 -1.06 11.43
N ASP A 73 4.21 -1.16 12.61
CA ASP A 73 5.54 -1.77 12.73
C ASP A 73 5.53 -3.25 12.38
N ALA A 74 4.49 -3.96 12.79
CA ALA A 74 4.33 -5.36 12.42
C ALA A 74 4.19 -5.54 10.90
N LEU A 75 3.45 -4.65 10.23
CA LEU A 75 3.31 -4.69 8.79
C LEU A 75 4.61 -4.38 8.04
N LEU A 76 5.36 -3.37 8.49
CA LEU A 76 6.65 -3.02 7.88
C LEU A 76 7.72 -4.08 8.15
N ALA A 77 7.64 -4.79 9.26
CA ALA A 77 8.52 -5.92 9.58
C ALA A 77 8.35 -7.12 8.62
N LEU A 78 7.23 -7.19 7.90
CA LEU A 78 7.03 -8.17 6.82
C LEU A 78 7.87 -7.87 5.56
N GLU A 79 8.54 -6.73 5.52
CA GLU A 79 9.36 -6.27 4.39
C GLU A 79 8.59 -6.30 3.06
N PRO A 80 7.43 -5.61 2.97
CA PRO A 80 6.67 -5.57 1.73
C PRO A 80 7.45 -4.83 0.63
N ASP A 81 7.30 -5.29 -0.61
CA ASP A 81 7.84 -4.59 -1.78
C ASP A 81 6.98 -3.37 -2.14
N CYS A 82 5.67 -3.50 -1.94
CA CYS A 82 4.71 -2.48 -2.30
C CYS A 82 3.57 -2.41 -1.29
N VAL A 83 3.15 -1.19 -0.97
CA VAL A 83 1.93 -0.91 -0.21
C VAL A 83 0.90 -0.29 -1.15
N ILE A 84 -0.28 -0.90 -1.23
CA ILE A 84 -1.43 -0.31 -1.91
C ILE A 84 -2.15 0.58 -0.90
N TYR A 85 -2.03 1.89 -1.09
CA TYR A 85 -2.45 2.92 -0.14
C TYR A 85 -3.76 3.56 -0.58
N ASN A 86 -4.87 3.14 0.04
CA ASN A 86 -6.23 3.56 -0.33
C ASN A 86 -7.01 4.23 0.81
N PRO A 87 -6.41 4.92 1.79
CA PRO A 87 -7.21 5.58 2.81
C PRO A 87 -7.98 6.77 2.21
N MET A 88 -9.07 7.15 2.88
CA MET A 88 -9.85 8.32 2.48
C MET A 88 -9.03 9.61 2.57
N TRP A 89 -8.14 9.70 3.55
CA TRP A 89 -7.26 10.85 3.79
C TRP A 89 -5.81 10.42 3.84
N PHE A 90 -4.94 11.20 3.22
CA PHE A 90 -3.50 10.98 3.29
C PHE A 90 -2.93 11.45 4.61
N ASP A 91 -2.16 10.58 5.23
CA ASP A 91 -1.32 10.90 6.38
C ASP A 91 0.14 10.91 5.92
N VAL A 92 0.75 12.10 5.89
CA VAL A 92 2.13 12.27 5.43
C VAL A 92 3.12 11.55 6.34
N ASP A 93 2.90 11.53 7.65
CA ASP A 93 3.79 10.84 8.59
C ASP A 93 3.77 9.33 8.34
N GLU A 94 2.61 8.78 8.07
CA GLU A 94 2.45 7.36 7.72
C GLU A 94 3.11 7.04 6.38
N ILE A 95 2.90 7.87 5.36
CA ILE A 95 3.53 7.72 4.03
C ILE A 95 5.05 7.76 4.15
N VAL A 96 5.60 8.72 4.87
CA VAL A 96 7.04 8.86 5.11
C VAL A 96 7.59 7.59 5.75
N ARG A 97 6.92 7.09 6.77
CA ARG A 97 7.33 5.88 7.48
C ARG A 97 7.36 4.64 6.59
N ILE A 98 6.36 4.47 5.74
CA ILE A 98 6.29 3.37 4.76
C ILE A 98 7.45 3.49 3.76
N LEU A 99 7.65 4.66 3.17
CA LEU A 99 8.69 4.89 2.16
C LEU A 99 10.11 4.73 2.74
N GLU A 100 10.35 5.20 3.95
CA GLU A 100 11.64 5.04 4.62
C GLU A 100 11.97 3.58 4.91
N SER A 101 10.97 2.73 5.09
CA SER A 101 11.17 1.28 5.27
C SER A 101 11.66 0.58 4.01
N GLY A 102 11.59 1.25 2.87
CA GLY A 102 11.98 0.70 1.56
C GLY A 102 10.82 0.13 0.75
N ALA A 103 9.59 0.20 1.25
CA ALA A 103 8.40 -0.19 0.50
C ALA A 103 7.99 0.92 -0.47
N ASN A 104 7.60 0.53 -1.68
CA ASN A 104 6.98 1.44 -2.65
C ASN A 104 5.51 1.65 -2.30
N ILE A 105 4.96 2.78 -2.67
CA ILE A 105 3.54 3.08 -2.49
C ILE A 105 2.85 3.26 -3.84
N VAL A 106 1.72 2.58 -4.02
CA VAL A 106 0.74 2.86 -5.08
C VAL A 106 -0.52 3.38 -4.39
N ALA A 107 -0.90 4.61 -4.69
CA ALA A 107 -2.03 5.29 -4.06
C ALA A 107 -3.13 5.60 -5.06
N THR A 108 -4.38 5.52 -4.63
CA THR A 108 -5.55 5.87 -5.45
C THR A 108 -6.15 7.22 -5.12
N ALA A 109 -5.69 7.86 -4.05
CA ALA A 109 -6.14 9.20 -3.71
C ALA A 109 -5.24 10.29 -4.33
N ALA A 110 -5.61 11.53 -4.21
CA ALA A 110 -5.18 12.76 -4.87
C ALA A 110 -3.66 13.07 -4.97
N PHE A 111 -2.82 12.07 -5.17
CA PHE A 111 -1.39 12.26 -5.36
C PHE A 111 -0.97 11.72 -6.73
N ILE A 112 -0.93 12.58 -7.75
CA ILE A 112 -0.45 12.18 -9.08
C ILE A 112 1.07 12.36 -9.15
N ASN A 113 1.55 13.55 -8.86
CA ASN A 113 2.97 13.90 -8.93
C ASN A 113 3.44 14.78 -7.75
N GLY A 114 2.59 14.95 -6.76
CA GLY A 114 2.86 15.78 -5.59
C GLY A 114 2.78 17.28 -5.81
N GLN A 115 2.47 17.75 -7.01
CA GLN A 115 2.42 19.19 -7.29
C GLN A 115 1.30 19.93 -6.54
N SER A 116 0.23 19.23 -6.19
CA SER A 116 -0.87 19.77 -5.40
C SER A 116 -0.60 19.78 -3.88
N TYR A 117 0.50 19.18 -3.46
CA TYR A 117 0.88 19.16 -2.05
C TYR A 117 1.70 20.40 -1.68
N PRO A 118 1.57 20.92 -0.43
CA PRO A 118 2.48 21.92 0.08
C PRO A 118 3.94 21.47 -0.08
N ASP A 119 4.83 22.39 -0.39
CA ASP A 119 6.24 22.09 -0.69
C ASP A 119 6.95 21.36 0.43
N ASP A 120 6.66 21.68 1.69
CA ASP A 120 7.23 21.03 2.87
C ASP A 120 6.84 19.55 2.94
N LYS A 121 5.57 19.22 2.71
CA LYS A 121 5.08 17.84 2.72
C LYS A 121 5.65 17.05 1.55
N ARG A 122 5.67 17.66 0.36
CA ARG A 122 6.26 17.03 -0.82
C ARG A 122 7.74 16.73 -0.61
N GLN A 123 8.48 17.66 -0.03
CA GLN A 123 9.91 17.46 0.25
C GLN A 123 10.14 16.33 1.25
N ARG A 124 9.32 16.22 2.30
CA ARG A 124 9.38 15.10 3.24
C ARG A 124 9.18 13.75 2.55
N ILE A 125 8.23 13.65 1.62
CA ILE A 125 7.99 12.43 0.84
C ILE A 125 9.19 12.11 -0.05
N LEU A 126 9.75 13.10 -0.74
CA LEU A 126 10.94 12.92 -1.58
C LEU A 126 12.15 12.46 -0.77
N ASP A 127 12.37 13.04 0.40
CA ASP A 127 13.45 12.66 1.29
C ASP A 127 13.27 11.22 1.82
N ALA A 128 12.04 10.83 2.12
CA ALA A 128 11.71 9.47 2.54
C ALA A 128 11.96 8.45 1.42
N CYS A 129 11.61 8.78 0.18
CA CYS A 129 11.91 7.95 -0.99
C CYS A 129 13.42 7.78 -1.17
N ALA A 130 14.19 8.85 -1.06
CA ALA A 130 15.64 8.81 -1.17
C ALA A 130 16.26 7.95 -0.06
N LYS A 131 15.81 8.12 1.18
CA LYS A 131 16.30 7.36 2.34
C LYS A 131 16.00 5.87 2.24
N GLY A 132 14.80 5.50 1.83
CA GLY A 132 14.35 4.11 1.73
C GLY A 132 14.71 3.43 0.42
N GLY A 133 15.16 4.16 -0.60
CA GLY A 133 15.33 3.64 -1.95
C GLY A 133 13.99 3.23 -2.57
N SER A 134 12.92 3.96 -2.28
CA SER A 134 11.54 3.66 -2.66
C SER A 134 10.94 4.75 -3.54
N SER A 135 9.73 4.49 -4.04
CA SER A 135 8.98 5.44 -4.87
C SER A 135 7.49 5.41 -4.52
N MET A 136 6.82 6.50 -4.82
CA MET A 136 5.38 6.63 -4.66
C MET A 136 4.74 7.00 -6.00
N PHE A 137 3.67 6.31 -6.35
CA PHE A 137 2.92 6.51 -7.58
C PHE A 137 1.43 6.69 -7.28
N GLY A 138 0.84 7.73 -7.82
CA GLY A 138 -0.61 7.96 -7.77
C GLY A 138 -1.30 7.42 -9.01
N SER A 139 -2.38 6.68 -8.83
CA SER A 139 -3.16 6.08 -9.91
C SER A 139 -4.66 6.13 -9.59
N GLY A 140 -5.49 5.90 -10.60
CA GLY A 140 -6.94 5.85 -10.44
C GLY A 140 -7.65 6.33 -11.70
N VAL A 141 -8.98 6.37 -11.64
CA VAL A 141 -9.82 6.91 -12.73
C VAL A 141 -9.76 8.44 -12.75
N SER A 142 -9.78 9.07 -11.58
CA SER A 142 -9.59 10.51 -11.39
C SER A 142 -8.89 10.76 -10.04
N PRO A 143 -7.70 11.34 -10.01
CA PRO A 143 -6.83 11.66 -11.14
C PRO A 143 -6.21 10.38 -11.75
N GLY A 144 -6.02 10.31 -13.00
CA GLY A 144 -5.40 9.17 -13.67
C GLY A 144 -5.95 9.01 -15.08
N TYR A 145 -6.84 8.03 -15.26
CA TYR A 145 -7.34 7.72 -16.60
C TYR A 145 -8.06 8.90 -17.27
N ILE A 146 -8.91 9.63 -16.58
CA ILE A 146 -9.64 10.78 -17.14
C ILE A 146 -8.71 11.93 -17.53
N GLU A 147 -7.62 12.11 -16.82
CA GLU A 147 -6.70 13.21 -17.08
C GLU A 147 -5.69 12.91 -18.18
N LEU A 148 -5.60 11.65 -18.61
CA LEU A 148 -4.78 11.23 -19.74
C LEU A 148 -5.51 11.37 -21.09
N ILE A 149 -6.82 11.55 -21.05
CA ILE A 149 -7.62 11.78 -22.24
C ILE A 149 -7.76 13.28 -22.50
#